data_4e6af500fd9690574d141ba209123b0f
#
_entry.id   4e6af500fd9690574d141ba209123b0f
#
_cell.length_a   1.000
_cell.length_b   1.000
_cell.length_c   1.000
_cell.angle_alpha   90.00
_cell.angle_beta   90.00
_cell.angle_gamma   90.00
#
_symmetry.space_group_name_H-M   'P 1'
#
loop_
_entity.id
_entity.type
_entity.pdbx_description
1 polymer ?
#
loop_
_entity_poly.entity_id
_entity_poly.type
_entity_poly.pdbx_seq_one_letter_code
_entity_poly.pdbx_strand_id
1 'polypeptide(L)'
;MNDNLDQQTLEQIKKFLDNNIDNFITTTVFQDERNINGLLAKIQQKFDLKNFPYKIICLDISHNSWKNPAWWVSAMLWWILSKKNYRHIKVPEELGWNDYESLKYCLIKYFKNNTADLVILDWWKWQLNIVNDLPNEIVLNTDFISIWKWKARSRKWKISGQTEYFFTFEKQIPVDYNLLEDKLLIKLRDEAHRLANKYRIKSWQNIK
;
A
#
# COMPACT_ATOMS: atom_id res chain seq x y z
N MET A 1 -43.96 17.12 10.11
CA MET A 1 -42.97 16.20 10.72
C MET A 1 -41.64 16.56 10.10
N ASN A 2 -40.74 17.12 10.88
CA ASN A 2 -39.44 17.60 10.38
C ASN A 2 -38.45 16.43 10.38
N ASP A 3 -38.10 15.96 9.18
CA ASP A 3 -37.08 14.92 8.97
C ASP A 3 -35.69 15.56 8.78
N ASN A 4 -35.29 16.42 9.71
CA ASN A 4 -33.90 16.86 9.76
C ASN A 4 -33.18 16.04 10.85
N LEU A 5 -32.67 14.87 10.47
CA LEU A 5 -31.58 14.27 11.20
C LEU A 5 -30.42 15.29 11.21
N ASP A 6 -29.96 15.67 12.42
CA ASP A 6 -28.86 16.61 12.52
C ASP A 6 -27.60 16.00 11.91
N GLN A 7 -26.70 16.85 11.41
CA GLN A 7 -25.46 16.42 10.77
C GLN A 7 -24.61 15.51 11.66
N GLN A 8 -24.70 15.70 12.96
CA GLN A 8 -23.95 14.94 13.97
C GLN A 8 -24.48 13.51 14.08
N THR A 9 -25.80 13.33 14.01
CA THR A 9 -26.45 12.01 13.98
C THR A 9 -26.14 11.28 12.67
N LEU A 10 -26.12 11.98 11.53
CA LEU A 10 -25.73 11.41 10.25
C LEU A 10 -24.26 10.96 10.21
N GLU A 11 -23.33 11.73 10.81
CA GLU A 11 -21.94 11.34 10.96
C GLU A 11 -21.77 10.12 11.87
N GLN A 12 -22.52 10.04 12.98
CA GLN A 12 -22.50 8.89 13.88
C GLN A 12 -23.03 7.63 13.20
N ILE A 13 -24.13 7.73 12.45
CA ILE A 13 -24.69 6.62 11.67
C ILE A 13 -23.69 6.16 10.59
N LYS A 14 -23.07 7.10 9.87
CA LYS A 14 -22.06 6.80 8.86
C LYS A 14 -20.86 6.08 9.46
N LYS A 15 -20.35 6.58 10.59
CA LYS A 15 -19.24 5.95 11.31
C LYS A 15 -19.61 4.56 11.85
N PHE A 16 -20.85 4.37 12.30
CA PHE A 16 -21.37 3.08 12.74
C PHE A 16 -21.50 2.10 11.56
N LEU A 17 -22.00 2.57 10.41
CA LEU A 17 -22.11 1.77 9.21
C LEU A 17 -20.75 1.39 8.65
N ASP A 18 -19.80 2.33 8.59
CA ASP A 18 -18.44 2.08 8.12
C ASP A 18 -17.72 1.05 9.00
N ASN A 19 -17.86 1.15 10.33
CA ASN A 19 -17.29 0.18 11.27
C ASN A 19 -17.99 -1.20 11.17
N ASN A 20 -19.30 -1.24 10.93
CA ASN A 20 -20.04 -2.49 10.83
C ASN A 20 -19.89 -3.13 9.45
N ILE A 21 -19.74 -2.36 8.39
CA ILE A 21 -19.41 -2.89 7.06
C ILE A 21 -18.03 -3.54 7.08
N ASP A 22 -17.03 -2.90 7.68
CA ASP A 22 -15.70 -3.50 7.84
C ASP A 22 -15.76 -4.78 8.70
N ASN A 23 -16.54 -4.79 9.78
CA ASN A 23 -16.77 -5.97 10.61
C ASN A 23 -17.61 -7.04 9.89
N PHE A 24 -18.65 -6.65 9.14
CA PHE A 24 -19.48 -7.56 8.37
C PHE A 24 -18.68 -8.18 7.21
N ILE A 25 -17.89 -7.41 6.50
CA ILE A 25 -16.97 -7.92 5.48
C ILE A 25 -15.95 -8.87 6.14
N THR A 26 -15.39 -8.49 7.29
CA THR A 26 -14.45 -9.33 8.03
C THR A 26 -15.09 -10.62 8.49
N THR A 27 -16.30 -10.60 9.07
CA THR A 27 -16.97 -11.79 9.60
C THR A 27 -17.63 -12.66 8.54
N THR A 28 -18.22 -12.07 7.51
CA THR A 28 -19.02 -12.83 6.53
C THR A 28 -18.18 -13.36 5.37
N VAL A 29 -17.15 -12.60 4.94
CA VAL A 29 -16.27 -13.01 3.83
C VAL A 29 -15.10 -13.86 4.31
N PHE A 30 -14.72 -13.76 5.58
CA PHE A 30 -13.47 -14.33 6.11
C PHE A 30 -13.65 -15.46 7.14
N GLN A 31 -14.88 -15.93 7.39
CA GLN A 31 -15.10 -17.10 8.24
C GLN A 31 -14.70 -18.44 7.57
N ASP A 32 -14.48 -18.45 6.26
CA ASP A 32 -14.04 -19.64 5.54
C ASP A 32 -12.58 -19.48 5.10
N GLU A 33 -11.66 -20.16 5.79
CA GLU A 33 -10.23 -20.21 5.44
C GLU A 33 -9.99 -20.57 3.96
N ARG A 34 -10.87 -21.36 3.35
CA ARG A 34 -10.78 -21.74 1.94
C ARG A 34 -10.98 -20.53 1.03
N ASN A 35 -11.86 -19.60 1.39
CA ASN A 35 -12.08 -18.37 0.63
C ASN A 35 -10.87 -17.44 0.72
N ILE A 36 -10.23 -17.36 1.89
CA ILE A 36 -9.02 -16.55 2.11
C ILE A 36 -7.85 -17.11 1.30
N ASN A 37 -7.60 -18.40 1.42
CA ASN A 37 -6.53 -19.06 0.66
C ASN A 37 -6.79 -18.99 -0.86
N GLY A 38 -8.04 -19.11 -1.29
CA GLY A 38 -8.42 -18.93 -2.69
C GLY A 38 -8.13 -17.51 -3.21
N LEU A 39 -8.31 -16.50 -2.37
CA LEU A 39 -8.06 -15.12 -2.74
C LEU A 39 -6.55 -14.82 -2.81
N LEU A 40 -5.75 -15.33 -1.85
CA LEU A 40 -4.28 -15.25 -1.88
C LEU A 40 -3.70 -15.99 -3.09
N ALA A 41 -4.27 -17.16 -3.42
CA ALA A 41 -3.88 -17.91 -4.60
C ALA A 41 -4.17 -17.15 -5.91
N LYS A 42 -5.26 -16.37 -5.99
CA LYS A 42 -5.54 -15.51 -7.14
C LYS A 42 -4.50 -14.40 -7.28
N ILE A 43 -4.04 -13.79 -6.17
CA ILE A 43 -2.94 -12.83 -6.22
C ILE A 43 -1.67 -13.50 -6.70
N GLN A 44 -1.32 -14.65 -6.12
CA GLN A 44 -0.14 -15.40 -6.53
C GLN A 44 -0.17 -15.67 -8.04
N GLN A 45 -1.27 -16.19 -8.55
CA GLN A 45 -1.44 -16.47 -9.96
C GLN A 45 -1.43 -15.21 -10.84
N LYS A 46 -2.11 -14.14 -10.41
CA LYS A 46 -2.20 -12.88 -11.17
C LYS A 46 -0.84 -12.26 -11.42
N PHE A 47 0.03 -12.28 -10.42
CA PHE A 47 1.35 -11.64 -10.48
C PHE A 47 2.49 -12.64 -10.70
N ASP A 48 2.18 -13.93 -10.83
CA ASP A 48 3.18 -15.00 -11.01
C ASP A 48 4.21 -15.03 -9.87
N LEU A 49 3.70 -14.94 -8.61
CA LEU A 49 4.54 -14.86 -7.43
C LEU A 49 5.14 -16.23 -7.10
N LYS A 50 6.41 -16.24 -6.70
CA LYS A 50 7.10 -17.44 -6.18
C LYS A 50 6.55 -17.85 -4.82
N ASN A 51 6.30 -16.84 -3.96
CA ASN A 51 5.86 -17.04 -2.60
C ASN A 51 4.35 -16.88 -2.47
N PHE A 52 3.75 -17.65 -1.57
CA PHE A 52 2.33 -17.47 -1.22
C PHE A 52 2.20 -16.21 -0.35
N PRO A 53 1.39 -15.20 -0.73
CA PRO A 53 1.45 -13.87 -0.14
C PRO A 53 0.66 -13.74 1.16
N TYR A 54 1.06 -14.42 2.24
CA TYR A 54 0.42 -14.30 3.55
C TYR A 54 0.63 -12.94 4.19
N LYS A 55 1.86 -12.42 4.07
CA LYS A 55 2.22 -11.10 4.59
C LYS A 55 2.59 -10.18 3.44
N ILE A 56 1.71 -9.23 3.19
CA ILE A 56 1.88 -8.21 2.15
C ILE A 56 2.21 -6.89 2.83
N ILE A 57 3.20 -6.19 2.33
CA ILE A 57 3.51 -4.83 2.77
C ILE A 57 3.46 -3.85 1.61
N CYS A 58 3.12 -2.60 1.91
CA CYS A 58 3.24 -1.52 0.95
C CYS A 58 4.09 -0.39 1.54
N LEU A 59 5.03 0.10 0.73
CA LEU A 59 5.90 1.22 1.09
C LEU A 59 5.49 2.48 0.34
N ASP A 60 5.38 3.59 1.09
CA ASP A 60 5.23 4.93 0.54
C ASP A 60 6.17 5.92 1.24
N ILE A 61 6.69 6.86 0.46
CA ILE A 61 7.64 7.86 0.95
C ILE A 61 6.94 9.13 1.42
N SER A 62 7.40 9.68 2.52
CA SER A 62 7.01 11.01 2.99
C SER A 62 8.21 11.93 2.93
N HIS A 63 8.19 12.87 1.99
CA HIS A 63 9.14 13.98 1.96
C HIS A 63 8.54 15.20 2.66
N ASN A 64 9.27 15.73 3.64
CA ASN A 64 8.97 17.01 4.24
C ASN A 64 10.00 18.03 3.79
N SER A 65 9.77 18.64 2.62
CA SER A 65 10.63 19.73 2.09
C SER A 65 12.12 19.40 2.13
N TRP A 66 12.50 18.18 1.71
CA TRP A 66 13.87 17.67 1.67
C TRP A 66 14.57 17.49 3.03
N LYS A 67 13.87 17.82 4.14
CA LYS A 67 14.33 17.55 5.50
C LYS A 67 13.58 16.37 6.09
N ASN A 68 14.31 15.47 6.76
CA ASN A 68 13.76 14.29 7.44
C ASN A 68 12.94 13.35 6.52
N PRO A 69 13.51 12.84 5.42
CA PRO A 69 12.81 11.85 4.60
C PRO A 69 12.51 10.60 5.41
N ALA A 70 11.33 10.04 5.20
CA ALA A 70 10.92 8.84 5.90
C ALA A 70 10.02 7.97 5.02
N TRP A 71 10.17 6.65 5.16
CA TRP A 71 9.30 5.68 4.54
C TRP A 71 8.29 5.14 5.53
N TRP A 72 7.08 5.02 5.07
CA TRP A 72 6.00 4.38 5.79
C TRP A 72 5.70 3.04 5.19
N VAL A 73 5.57 2.04 6.07
CA VAL A 73 5.24 0.67 5.70
C VAL A 73 3.90 0.35 6.31
N SER A 74 2.89 0.15 5.48
CA SER A 74 1.65 -0.51 5.86
C SER A 74 1.79 -2.01 5.69
N ALA A 75 1.04 -2.80 6.45
CA ALA A 75 1.12 -4.25 6.41
C ALA A 75 -0.26 -4.89 6.47
N MET A 76 -0.42 -5.98 5.75
CA MET A 76 -1.58 -6.83 5.74
C MET A 76 -1.12 -8.26 6.03
N LEU A 77 -1.83 -8.92 6.94
CA LEU A 77 -1.66 -10.33 7.25
C LEU A 77 -2.99 -11.01 7.04
N TRP A 78 -3.02 -12.05 6.22
CA TRP A 78 -4.26 -12.78 5.96
C TRP A 78 -5.41 -11.85 5.56
N TRP A 79 -5.16 -10.87 4.66
CA TRP A 79 -6.12 -9.86 4.20
C TRP A 79 -6.55 -8.80 5.23
N ILE A 80 -6.07 -8.88 6.44
CA ILE A 80 -6.40 -7.93 7.50
C ILE A 80 -5.25 -6.93 7.68
N LEU A 81 -5.57 -5.64 7.61
CA LEU A 81 -4.61 -4.59 7.91
C LEU A 81 -4.06 -4.77 9.33
N SER A 82 -2.77 -4.95 9.45
CA SER A 82 -2.08 -5.27 10.70
C SER A 82 -1.29 -4.08 11.24
N LYS A 83 -1.97 -3.19 11.96
CA LYS A 83 -1.36 -1.96 12.51
C LYS A 83 -0.12 -2.23 13.35
N LYS A 84 -0.04 -3.37 14.07
CA LYS A 84 1.14 -3.78 14.84
C LYS A 84 2.39 -4.03 13.97
N ASN A 85 2.19 -4.31 12.69
CA ASN A 85 3.25 -4.55 11.72
C ASN A 85 3.59 -3.31 10.88
N TYR A 86 2.93 -2.17 11.10
CA TYR A 86 3.30 -0.92 10.45
C TYR A 86 4.67 -0.46 10.93
N ARG A 87 5.44 0.13 10.04
CA ARG A 87 6.76 0.65 10.38
C ARG A 87 6.92 2.07 9.84
N HIS A 88 7.67 2.85 10.58
CA HIS A 88 8.15 4.15 10.19
C HIS A 88 9.67 4.10 10.16
N ILE A 89 10.28 4.30 9.02
CA ILE A 89 11.71 4.17 8.82
C ILE A 89 12.26 5.52 8.41
N LYS A 90 12.97 6.18 9.32
CA LYS A 90 13.71 7.40 9.04
C LYS A 90 14.90 7.08 8.16
N VAL A 91 15.11 7.90 7.15
CA VAL A 91 16.25 7.83 6.24
C VAL A 91 17.31 8.82 6.71
N PRO A 92 18.59 8.50 6.65
CA PRO A 92 19.68 9.47 6.83
C PRO A 92 19.53 10.64 5.84
N GLU A 93 19.85 11.87 6.29
CA GLU A 93 19.65 13.08 5.47
C GLU A 93 20.45 13.03 4.17
N GLU A 94 21.65 12.46 4.20
CA GLU A 94 22.52 12.28 3.04
C GLU A 94 21.91 11.41 1.93
N LEU A 95 20.96 10.53 2.28
CA LEU A 95 20.24 9.68 1.32
C LEU A 95 18.90 10.29 0.88
N GLY A 96 18.45 11.35 1.54
CA GLY A 96 17.11 11.93 1.33
C GLY A 96 16.88 12.53 -0.05
N TRP A 97 17.95 12.84 -0.78
CA TRP A 97 17.91 13.39 -2.14
C TRP A 97 17.81 12.31 -3.23
N ASN A 98 18.10 11.07 -2.87
CA ASN A 98 18.10 9.95 -3.78
C ASN A 98 17.03 8.94 -3.35
N ASP A 99 15.86 9.00 -4.00
CA ASP A 99 14.72 8.12 -3.70
C ASP A 99 15.08 6.64 -3.84
N TYR A 100 15.96 6.29 -4.79
CA TYR A 100 16.40 4.92 -5.01
C TYR A 100 17.23 4.40 -3.84
N GLU A 101 18.27 5.14 -3.44
CA GLU A 101 19.12 4.75 -2.31
C GLU A 101 18.36 4.79 -0.98
N SER A 102 17.44 5.74 -0.82
CA SER A 102 16.58 5.81 0.35
C SER A 102 15.63 4.61 0.45
N LEU A 103 15.06 4.17 -0.67
CA LEU A 103 14.22 2.97 -0.74
C LEU A 103 15.02 1.71 -0.43
N LYS A 104 16.22 1.56 -1.02
CA LYS A 104 17.15 0.46 -0.76
C LYS A 104 17.49 0.37 0.73
N TYR A 105 17.89 1.48 1.33
CA TYR A 105 18.16 1.57 2.75
C TYR A 105 16.97 1.11 3.59
N CYS A 106 15.77 1.57 3.25
CA CYS A 106 14.55 1.22 3.97
C CYS A 106 14.19 -0.26 3.88
N LEU A 107 14.30 -0.85 2.68
CA LEU A 107 14.06 -2.27 2.48
C LEU A 107 15.04 -3.11 3.30
N ILE A 108 16.35 -2.83 3.19
CA ILE A 108 17.37 -3.54 3.97
C ILE A 108 17.12 -3.39 5.47
N LYS A 109 16.78 -2.19 5.94
CA LYS A 109 16.49 -1.92 7.35
C LYS A 109 15.22 -2.63 7.82
N TYR A 110 14.18 -2.67 7.00
CA TYR A 110 12.95 -3.39 7.29
C TYR A 110 13.22 -4.89 7.47
N PHE A 111 13.91 -5.50 6.50
CA PHE A 111 14.15 -6.93 6.47
C PHE A 111 15.16 -7.45 7.51
N LYS A 112 15.91 -6.58 8.19
CA LYS A 112 16.75 -6.98 9.33
C LYS A 112 15.96 -7.62 10.47
N ASN A 113 14.71 -7.19 10.70
CA ASN A 113 13.90 -7.63 11.84
C ASN A 113 12.46 -8.01 11.45
N ASN A 114 12.14 -8.04 10.17
CA ASN A 114 10.81 -8.34 9.67
C ASN A 114 10.90 -9.18 8.41
N THR A 115 9.81 -9.86 8.08
CA THR A 115 9.64 -10.60 6.83
C THR A 115 8.45 -10.04 6.05
N ALA A 116 8.39 -10.31 4.76
CA ALA A 116 7.22 -10.12 3.92
C ALA A 116 7.29 -11.11 2.75
N ASP A 117 6.14 -11.63 2.32
CA ASP A 117 6.07 -12.51 1.17
C ASP A 117 5.91 -11.70 -0.13
N LEU A 118 5.20 -10.57 -0.04
CA LEU A 118 5.00 -9.64 -1.14
C LEU A 118 5.23 -8.19 -0.68
N VAL A 119 6.03 -7.46 -1.44
CA VAL A 119 6.26 -6.01 -1.29
C VAL A 119 5.60 -5.26 -2.44
N ILE A 120 4.76 -4.29 -2.10
CA ILE A 120 4.18 -3.33 -3.04
C ILE A 120 4.93 -2.01 -2.90
N LEU A 121 5.47 -1.50 -4.00
CA LEU A 121 6.08 -0.18 -4.07
C LEU A 121 5.06 0.80 -4.68
N ASP A 122 4.63 1.81 -3.89
CA ASP A 122 3.75 2.87 -4.41
C ASP A 122 4.54 3.86 -5.25
N TRP A 123 5.01 3.39 -6.43
CA TRP A 123 5.87 4.16 -7.31
C TRP A 123 5.97 3.57 -8.74
N TRP A 124 6.79 4.21 -9.59
CA TRP A 124 7.00 3.83 -11.00
C TRP A 124 7.66 2.46 -11.19
N LYS A 125 7.35 1.80 -12.33
CA LYS A 125 7.91 0.50 -12.73
C LYS A 125 9.44 0.40 -12.59
N TRP A 126 10.18 1.45 -12.93
CA TRP A 126 11.65 1.42 -12.91
C TRP A 126 12.24 1.21 -11.51
N GLN A 127 11.49 1.49 -10.47
CA GLN A 127 11.94 1.22 -9.10
C GLN A 127 11.96 -0.27 -8.73
N LEU A 128 11.30 -1.13 -9.50
CA LEU A 128 11.47 -2.57 -9.34
C LEU A 128 12.92 -3.01 -9.58
N ASN A 129 13.71 -2.24 -10.33
CA ASN A 129 15.13 -2.53 -10.53
C ASN A 129 15.93 -2.55 -9.21
N ILE A 130 15.41 -1.95 -8.14
CA ILE A 130 16.04 -1.99 -6.82
C ILE A 130 16.24 -3.42 -6.31
N VAL A 131 15.40 -4.36 -6.75
CA VAL A 131 15.50 -5.77 -6.37
C VAL A 131 16.86 -6.35 -6.76
N ASN A 132 17.47 -5.88 -7.87
CA ASN A 132 18.77 -6.32 -8.31
C ASN A 132 19.92 -5.91 -7.36
N ASP A 133 19.67 -4.89 -6.53
CA ASP A 133 20.66 -4.33 -5.59
C ASP A 133 20.39 -4.76 -4.13
N LEU A 134 19.35 -5.59 -3.91
CA LEU A 134 19.03 -6.12 -2.58
C LEU A 134 19.85 -7.40 -2.30
N PRO A 135 20.09 -7.71 -1.03
CA PRO A 135 20.69 -8.99 -0.64
C PRO A 135 19.87 -10.18 -1.17
N ASN A 136 20.55 -11.20 -1.67
CA ASN A 136 19.92 -12.39 -2.22
C ASN A 136 18.92 -13.05 -1.27
N GLU A 137 19.19 -13.03 0.03
CA GLU A 137 18.30 -13.56 1.06
C GLU A 137 16.91 -12.91 1.02
N ILE A 138 16.83 -11.60 0.77
CA ILE A 138 15.57 -10.88 0.62
C ILE A 138 14.89 -11.28 -0.69
N VAL A 139 15.62 -11.29 -1.79
CA VAL A 139 15.09 -11.53 -3.14
C VAL A 139 14.55 -12.95 -3.32
N LEU A 140 15.20 -13.93 -2.67
CA LEU A 140 14.76 -15.33 -2.74
C LEU A 140 13.45 -15.58 -1.99
N ASN A 141 13.21 -14.85 -0.91
CA ASN A 141 12.10 -15.08 0.02
C ASN A 141 10.96 -14.05 -0.13
N THR A 142 11.08 -13.10 -1.04
CA THR A 142 10.12 -11.99 -1.18
C THR A 142 9.87 -11.68 -2.65
N ASP A 143 8.59 -11.54 -3.00
CA ASP A 143 8.19 -11.06 -4.32
C ASP A 143 7.96 -9.53 -4.29
N PHE A 144 8.13 -8.88 -5.45
CA PHE A 144 8.02 -7.43 -5.56
C PHE A 144 7.13 -7.05 -6.73
N ILE A 145 6.20 -6.14 -6.47
CA ILE A 145 5.40 -5.46 -7.50
C ILE A 145 5.42 -3.96 -7.25
N SER A 146 5.14 -3.17 -8.26
CA SER A 146 4.86 -1.75 -8.07
C SER A 146 3.44 -1.41 -8.52
N ILE A 147 2.91 -0.32 -7.98
CA ILE A 147 1.62 0.22 -8.37
C ILE A 147 1.78 1.68 -8.72
N TRP A 148 1.16 2.08 -9.83
CA TRP A 148 1.23 3.46 -10.24
C TRP A 148 -0.05 3.94 -10.92
N LYS A 149 -0.36 5.21 -10.66
CA LYS A 149 -1.54 5.90 -11.17
C LYS A 149 -1.17 6.85 -12.31
N TRP A 150 -1.64 6.54 -13.50
CA TRP A 150 -1.49 7.46 -14.63
C TRP A 150 -2.42 8.66 -14.47
N LYS A 151 -1.85 9.85 -14.22
CA LYS A 151 -2.58 11.10 -14.37
C LYS A 151 -2.40 11.58 -15.81
N ALA A 152 -3.40 11.41 -16.64
CA ALA A 152 -3.41 12.04 -17.98
C ALA A 152 -3.33 13.57 -17.82
N ARG A 153 -2.14 14.15 -18.06
CA ARG A 153 -1.91 15.60 -18.08
C ARG A 153 -2.36 16.23 -19.40
N SER A 154 -3.52 15.91 -19.91
CA SER A 154 -4.01 16.53 -21.13
C SER A 154 -5.29 17.28 -20.88
N ARG A 155 -5.23 18.63 -20.97
CA ARG A 155 -6.39 19.51 -20.95
C ARG A 155 -7.33 19.31 -22.16
N LYS A 156 -6.95 18.54 -23.17
CA LYS A 156 -7.69 18.41 -24.44
C LYS A 156 -8.37 17.06 -24.68
N TRP A 157 -8.06 16.02 -23.90
CA TRP A 157 -8.71 14.71 -24.06
C TRP A 157 -9.38 14.34 -22.75
N LYS A 158 -10.72 14.50 -22.70
CA LYS A 158 -11.56 13.87 -21.69
C LYS A 158 -11.56 12.36 -21.94
N ILE A 159 -10.45 11.68 -21.63
CA ILE A 159 -10.49 10.26 -21.38
C ILE A 159 -10.93 10.13 -19.93
N SER A 160 -12.22 9.86 -19.74
CA SER A 160 -12.81 9.49 -18.48
C SER A 160 -12.22 8.15 -18.05
N GLY A 161 -11.27 8.18 -17.11
CA GLY A 161 -10.73 6.95 -16.52
C GLY A 161 -9.33 7.18 -15.96
N GLN A 162 -9.24 7.35 -14.64
CA GLN A 162 -7.96 7.21 -13.96
C GLN A 162 -7.60 5.74 -14.04
N THR A 163 -6.62 5.40 -14.88
CA THR A 163 -6.19 4.01 -15.02
C THR A 163 -4.98 3.80 -14.12
N GLU A 164 -5.11 2.93 -13.16
CA GLU A 164 -4.01 2.46 -12.32
C GLU A 164 -3.52 1.11 -12.84
N TYR A 165 -2.24 0.87 -12.67
CA TYR A 165 -1.60 -0.36 -13.12
C TYR A 165 -0.73 -0.93 -12.01
N PHE A 166 -0.76 -2.25 -11.89
CA PHE A 166 0.29 -3.01 -11.25
C PHE A 166 1.38 -3.34 -12.26
N PHE A 167 2.61 -3.35 -11.81
CA PHE A 167 3.76 -3.75 -12.61
C PHE A 167 4.52 -4.86 -11.92
N THR A 168 4.85 -5.88 -12.67
CA THR A 168 5.92 -6.83 -12.36
C THR A 168 7.11 -6.51 -13.25
N PHE A 169 8.21 -7.24 -13.14
CA PHE A 169 9.34 -7.09 -14.07
C PHE A 169 8.91 -7.29 -15.53
N GLU A 170 7.99 -8.21 -15.78
CA GLU A 170 7.59 -8.65 -17.12
C GLU A 170 6.29 -8.01 -17.59
N LYS A 171 5.33 -7.78 -16.68
CA LYS A 171 3.94 -7.49 -17.02
C LYS A 171 3.51 -6.12 -16.50
N GLN A 172 2.62 -5.49 -17.26
CA GLN A 172 1.80 -4.37 -16.82
C GLN A 172 0.35 -4.84 -16.79
N ILE A 173 -0.29 -4.78 -15.63
CA ILE A 173 -1.61 -5.34 -15.38
C ILE A 173 -2.53 -4.20 -14.93
N PRO A 174 -3.61 -3.89 -15.66
CA PRO A 174 -4.55 -2.86 -15.22
C PRO A 174 -5.22 -3.26 -13.91
N VAL A 175 -5.44 -2.30 -13.05
CA VAL A 175 -6.23 -2.47 -11.83
C VAL A 175 -7.70 -2.64 -12.21
N ASP A 176 -8.31 -3.72 -11.78
CA ASP A 176 -9.75 -3.95 -11.91
C ASP A 176 -10.44 -3.78 -10.55
N TYR A 177 -11.12 -2.65 -10.41
CA TYR A 177 -11.85 -2.33 -9.16
C TYR A 177 -13.11 -3.19 -8.92
N ASN A 178 -13.43 -4.15 -9.80
CA ASN A 178 -14.47 -5.14 -9.54
C ASN A 178 -13.89 -6.37 -8.82
N LEU A 179 -12.59 -6.61 -8.95
CA LEU A 179 -11.90 -7.72 -8.31
C LEU A 179 -11.58 -7.41 -6.85
N LEU A 180 -11.88 -8.35 -5.96
CA LEU A 180 -11.66 -8.18 -4.52
C LEU A 180 -10.16 -8.12 -4.18
N GLU A 181 -9.35 -8.95 -4.82
CA GLU A 181 -7.90 -8.96 -4.68
C GLU A 181 -7.27 -7.60 -5.01
N ASP A 182 -7.72 -6.94 -6.05
CA ASP A 182 -7.22 -5.62 -6.44
C ASP A 182 -7.63 -4.55 -5.44
N LYS A 183 -8.90 -4.55 -5.02
CA LYS A 183 -9.39 -3.64 -3.97
C LYS A 183 -8.57 -3.72 -2.69
N LEU A 184 -8.17 -4.93 -2.30
CA LEU A 184 -7.39 -5.15 -1.08
C LEU A 184 -5.96 -4.63 -1.21
N LEU A 185 -5.31 -4.84 -2.35
CA LEU A 185 -3.99 -4.28 -2.61
C LEU A 185 -4.02 -2.75 -2.68
N ILE A 186 -5.06 -2.19 -3.29
CA ILE A 186 -5.30 -0.73 -3.30
C ILE A 186 -5.53 -0.22 -1.87
N LYS A 187 -6.36 -0.89 -1.07
CA LYS A 187 -6.59 -0.53 0.34
C LYS A 187 -5.28 -0.49 1.14
N LEU A 188 -4.39 -1.46 0.92
CA LEU A 188 -3.09 -1.50 1.58
C LEU A 188 -2.18 -0.35 1.14
N ARG A 189 -2.15 -0.01 -0.15
CA ARG A 189 -1.44 1.15 -0.68
C ARG A 189 -2.00 2.46 -0.10
N ASP A 190 -3.32 2.63 -0.12
CA ASP A 190 -3.97 3.84 0.39
C ASP A 190 -3.68 4.04 1.88
N GLU A 191 -3.53 2.95 2.64
CA GLU A 191 -3.14 3.01 4.04
C GLU A 191 -1.67 3.49 4.21
N ALA A 192 -0.73 3.02 3.38
CA ALA A 192 0.64 3.53 3.38
C ALA A 192 0.65 5.04 3.08
N HIS A 193 -0.07 5.45 2.04
CA HIS A 193 -0.21 6.85 1.65
C HIS A 193 -0.84 7.72 2.75
N ARG A 194 -1.86 7.22 3.45
CA ARG A 194 -2.49 7.88 4.59
C ARG A 194 -1.49 8.12 5.73
N LEU A 195 -0.64 7.12 6.02
CA LEU A 195 0.40 7.22 7.05
C LEU A 195 1.45 8.27 6.68
N ALA A 196 1.95 8.23 5.44
CA ALA A 196 2.92 9.18 4.93
C ALA A 196 2.39 10.62 4.96
N ASN A 197 1.13 10.83 4.52
CA ASN A 197 0.48 12.14 4.56
C ASN A 197 0.27 12.66 5.98
N LYS A 198 -0.16 11.80 6.92
CA LYS A 198 -0.35 12.18 8.32
C LYS A 198 0.96 12.66 8.96
N TYR A 199 2.07 12.00 8.64
CA TYR A 199 3.39 12.40 9.11
C TYR A 199 3.80 13.75 8.52
N ARG A 200 3.60 13.97 7.23
CA ARG A 200 3.89 15.23 6.56
C ARG A 200 3.16 16.40 7.22
N ILE A 201 1.86 16.26 7.50
CA ILE A 201 1.07 17.32 8.15
C ILE A 201 1.60 17.64 9.56
N LYS A 202 1.90 16.62 10.37
CA LYS A 202 2.43 16.83 11.73
C LYS A 202 3.78 17.53 11.73
N SER A 203 4.66 17.20 10.79
CA SER A 203 5.98 17.82 10.70
C SER A 203 5.90 19.30 10.31
N TRP A 204 4.90 19.69 9.51
CA TRP A 204 4.65 21.10 9.18
C TRP A 204 4.16 21.91 10.38
N GLN A 205 3.40 21.30 11.28
CA GLN A 205 2.90 21.96 12.49
C GLN A 205 3.99 22.20 13.53
N ASN A 206 5.04 21.37 13.55
CA ASN A 206 6.18 21.52 14.47
C ASN A 206 7.26 22.49 13.99
N ILE A 207 7.11 23.10 12.81
CA ILE A 207 8.05 24.10 12.25
C ILE A 207 7.53 25.54 12.46
N LYS A 208 6.32 25.69 13.01
CA LYS A 208 5.79 26.98 13.47
C LYS A 208 6.05 27.16 14.97
#